data_e2363d0df4447e452e6ab4bb58f18a81
#
_entry.id   e2363d0df4447e452e6ab4bb58f18a81
#
_cell.length_a   1.000
_cell.length_b   1.000
_cell.length_c   1.000
_cell.angle_alpha   90.00
_cell.angle_beta   90.00
_cell.angle_gamma   90.00
#
_symmetry.space_group_name_H-M   'P 1'
#
loop_
_entity.id
_entity.type
_entity.pdbx_description
1 polymer ?
#
loop_
_entity_poly.entity_id
_entity_poly.type
_entity_poly.pdbx_seq_one_letter_code
_entity_poly.pdbx_strand_id
1 'polypeptide(L)'
;MATQSIKEYSLNFQGYWREANKGGVPSKSGIYLVYRCLYNSEQNTVGLKEIIYIGQSVDAHERIVNHDKLDEFNAKLQRGEELCYSFAEVDEEN
;
A
#
# COMPACT_ATOMS: atom_id res chain seq x y z
N MET A 1 -1.67 -22.39 33.66
CA MET A 1 -1.60 -22.00 32.28
C MET A 1 -1.22 -20.53 32.14
N ALA A 2 -0.28 -20.31 31.31
CA ALA A 2 0.13 -18.94 31.12
C ALA A 2 -0.91 -18.18 30.34
N THR A 3 -1.25 -17.03 30.84
CA THR A 3 -2.15 -16.16 30.15
C THR A 3 -1.33 -15.24 29.27
N GLN A 4 -1.59 -15.30 28.01
CA GLN A 4 -0.93 -14.38 27.11
C GLN A 4 -1.76 -13.13 26.93
N SER A 5 -1.10 -12.03 27.09
CA SER A 5 -1.68 -10.78 26.70
C SER A 5 -1.66 -10.72 25.19
N ILE A 6 -2.82 -10.79 24.60
CA ILE A 6 -2.91 -10.64 23.16
C ILE A 6 -3.28 -9.21 22.88
N LYS A 7 -2.39 -8.52 22.24
CA LYS A 7 -2.69 -7.19 21.81
C LYS A 7 -3.23 -7.26 20.41
N GLU A 8 -4.39 -6.70 20.25
CA GLU A 8 -4.98 -6.59 18.92
C GLU A 8 -4.69 -5.24 18.36
N TYR A 9 -4.18 -5.24 17.16
CA TYR A 9 -3.96 -3.99 16.45
C TYR A 9 -4.90 -3.97 15.27
N SER A 10 -5.69 -2.92 15.21
CA SER A 10 -6.57 -2.72 14.08
C SER A 10 -5.93 -1.71 13.16
N LEU A 11 -5.70 -2.10 11.93
CA LEU A 11 -5.18 -1.21 10.92
C LEU A 11 -6.28 -0.96 9.91
N ASN A 12 -6.58 0.30 9.71
CA ASN A 12 -7.58 0.69 8.72
C ASN A 12 -6.85 1.15 7.47
N PHE A 13 -6.84 0.30 6.47
CA PHE A 13 -6.16 0.63 5.23
C PHE A 13 -7.07 1.48 4.37
N GLN A 14 -6.50 2.58 3.90
CA GLN A 14 -7.14 3.45 2.95
C GLN A 14 -6.63 3.11 1.56
N GLY A 15 -7.41 3.33 0.58
CA GLY A 15 -6.99 3.08 -0.78
C GLY A 15 -8.19 2.85 -1.64
N TYR A 16 -7.94 2.43 -2.80
CA TYR A 16 -6.58 2.18 -3.30
C TYR A 16 -6.17 3.34 -4.19
N TRP A 17 -4.88 3.63 -4.21
CA TRP A 17 -4.35 4.63 -5.12
C TRP A 17 -3.67 3.90 -6.27
N ARG A 18 -4.07 4.23 -7.49
CA ARG A 18 -3.39 3.72 -8.66
C ARG A 18 -2.08 4.48 -8.83
N GLU A 19 -1.20 3.93 -9.69
CA GLU A 19 0.07 4.60 -9.95
C GLU A 19 -0.15 6.06 -10.34
N ALA A 20 -1.17 6.34 -11.14
CA ALA A 20 -1.45 7.69 -11.60
C ALA A 20 -1.91 8.60 -10.46
N ASN A 21 -2.41 8.04 -9.37
CA ASN A 21 -3.00 8.81 -8.28
C ASN A 21 -2.20 8.71 -7.00
N LYS A 22 -1.01 8.14 -7.04
CA LYS A 22 -0.27 7.88 -5.80
C LYS A 22 0.12 9.16 -5.08
N GLY A 23 0.08 10.29 -5.74
CA GLY A 23 0.32 11.56 -5.07
C GLY A 23 -0.70 11.90 -4.00
N GLY A 24 -1.83 11.18 -3.97
CA GLY A 24 -2.83 11.40 -2.94
C GLY A 24 -2.58 10.68 -1.63
N VAL A 25 -1.54 9.86 -1.57
CA VAL A 25 -1.22 9.15 -0.33
C VAL A 25 -0.80 10.16 0.73
N PRO A 26 -1.34 10.05 1.97
CA PRO A 26 -1.03 11.03 3.01
C PRO A 26 0.44 11.04 3.42
N SER A 27 0.94 12.22 3.79
CA SER A 27 2.28 12.37 4.32
C SER A 27 2.27 12.08 5.80
N LYS A 28 2.07 10.81 6.12
CA LYS A 28 1.95 10.37 7.49
C LYS A 28 2.70 9.08 7.69
N SER A 29 2.96 8.78 8.94
CA SER A 29 3.68 7.59 9.34
C SER A 29 2.73 6.40 9.30
N GLY A 30 3.19 5.27 8.78
CA GLY A 30 2.36 4.09 8.76
C GLY A 30 2.90 2.98 7.91
N ILE A 31 2.02 2.05 7.60
CA ILE A 31 2.34 0.88 6.79
C ILE A 31 1.67 1.03 5.44
N TYR A 32 2.42 0.75 4.39
CA TYR A 32 1.86 0.79 3.05
C TYR A 32 2.03 -0.55 2.37
N LEU A 33 1.13 -0.84 1.45
CA LEU A 33 1.16 -2.06 0.67
C LEU A 33 1.21 -1.71 -0.80
N VAL A 34 1.97 -2.50 -1.55
CA VAL A 34 2.06 -2.35 -3.01
C VAL A 34 1.49 -3.61 -3.62
N TYR A 35 0.60 -3.45 -4.59
CA TYR A 35 -0.10 -4.57 -5.22
C TYR A 35 0.07 -4.55 -6.73
N ARG A 36 0.00 -5.74 -7.34
CA ARG A 36 -0.33 -5.87 -8.75
C ARG A 36 -1.84 -5.79 -8.87
N CYS A 37 -2.34 -5.08 -9.83
CA CYS A 37 -3.79 -4.99 -10.00
C CYS A 37 -4.16 -4.73 -11.45
N LEU A 38 -5.42 -5.02 -11.76
CA LEU A 38 -6.02 -4.69 -13.04
C LEU A 38 -7.06 -3.61 -12.81
N TYR A 39 -7.00 -2.58 -13.61
CA TYR A 39 -7.95 -1.48 -13.51
C TYR A 39 -9.05 -1.67 -14.53
N ASN A 40 -10.29 -1.57 -14.07
CA ASN A 40 -11.45 -1.62 -14.95
C ASN A 40 -11.97 -0.20 -15.11
N SER A 41 -11.72 0.39 -16.26
CA SER A 41 -12.08 1.79 -16.49
C SER A 41 -13.57 1.98 -16.60
N GLU A 42 -14.30 0.97 -17.04
CA GLU A 42 -15.75 1.10 -17.19
C GLU A 42 -16.43 1.20 -15.85
N GLN A 43 -15.95 0.46 -14.87
CA GLN A 43 -16.54 0.45 -13.54
C GLN A 43 -15.76 1.27 -12.54
N ASN A 44 -14.61 1.78 -12.95
CA ASN A 44 -13.72 2.55 -12.08
C ASN A 44 -13.36 1.74 -10.83
N THR A 45 -12.98 0.50 -11.03
CA THR A 45 -12.59 -0.39 -9.94
C THR A 45 -11.24 -1.00 -10.24
N VAL A 46 -10.58 -1.51 -9.19
CA VAL A 46 -9.33 -2.24 -9.37
C VAL A 46 -9.52 -3.64 -8.83
N GLY A 47 -9.02 -4.61 -9.57
CA GLY A 47 -8.99 -5.99 -9.12
C GLY A 47 -7.60 -6.30 -8.62
N LEU A 48 -7.47 -6.54 -7.34
CA LEU A 48 -6.17 -6.82 -6.73
C LEU A 48 -5.75 -8.24 -7.09
N LYS A 49 -4.49 -8.40 -7.44
CA LYS A 49 -3.96 -9.70 -7.81
C LYS A 49 -3.01 -10.25 -6.75
N GLU A 50 -2.07 -9.44 -6.31
CA GLU A 50 -1.05 -9.94 -5.41
C GLU A 50 -0.40 -8.77 -4.69
N ILE A 51 -0.12 -8.96 -3.41
CA ILE A 51 0.69 -8.01 -2.66
C ILE A 51 2.14 -8.33 -2.99
N ILE A 52 2.87 -7.34 -3.49
CA ILE A 52 4.26 -7.56 -3.83
C ILE A 52 5.23 -6.88 -2.88
N TYR A 53 4.73 -6.04 -1.98
CA TYR A 53 5.62 -5.39 -1.03
C TYR A 53 4.82 -4.82 0.12
N ILE A 54 5.37 -4.94 1.32
CA ILE A 54 4.83 -4.34 2.53
C ILE A 54 5.94 -3.48 3.11
N GLY A 55 5.66 -2.21 3.32
CA GLY A 55 6.67 -1.30 3.83
C GLY A 55 6.16 -0.47 4.97
N GLN A 56 7.09 0.16 5.66
CA GLN A 56 6.81 1.06 6.76
C GLN A 56 7.58 2.34 6.54
N SER A 57 6.96 3.46 6.83
CA SER A 57 7.61 4.74 6.61
C SER A 57 7.07 5.77 7.58
N VAL A 58 7.90 6.76 7.90
CA VAL A 58 7.44 7.91 8.68
C VAL A 58 6.72 8.91 7.79
N ASP A 59 6.91 8.80 6.49
CA ASP A 59 6.24 9.66 5.51
C ASP A 59 5.88 8.79 4.32
N ALA A 60 4.65 8.25 4.34
CA ALA A 60 4.22 7.31 3.33
C ALA A 60 4.15 7.97 1.95
N HIS A 61 3.73 9.24 1.90
CA HIS A 61 3.63 9.93 0.63
C HIS A 61 4.99 9.98 -0.06
N GLU A 62 5.99 10.45 0.66
CA GLU A 62 7.33 10.59 0.08
C GLU A 62 7.87 9.22 -0.32
N ARG A 63 7.64 8.23 0.53
CA ARG A 63 8.19 6.90 0.27
C ARG A 63 7.57 6.28 -0.97
N ILE A 64 6.25 6.41 -1.12
CA ILE A 64 5.55 5.81 -2.25
C ILE A 64 5.87 6.56 -3.54
N VAL A 65 5.90 7.89 -3.48
CA VAL A 65 6.13 8.69 -4.68
C VAL A 65 7.55 8.48 -5.20
N ASN A 66 8.53 8.33 -4.30
CA ASN A 66 9.94 8.20 -4.67
C ASN A 66 10.54 6.88 -4.22
N HIS A 67 9.82 5.79 -4.45
CA HIS A 67 10.27 4.50 -3.95
C HIS A 67 11.48 4.00 -4.74
N ASP A 68 12.52 3.61 -4.01
CA ASP A 68 13.76 3.16 -4.62
C ASP A 68 13.62 1.79 -5.28
N LYS A 69 12.56 1.04 -4.97
CA LYS A 69 12.33 -0.27 -5.57
C LYS A 69 11.28 -0.25 -6.66
N LEU A 70 10.95 0.94 -7.16
CA LEU A 70 9.87 1.06 -8.12
C LEU A 70 10.13 0.22 -9.37
N ASP A 71 11.38 0.19 -9.84
CA ASP A 71 11.71 -0.61 -11.02
C ASP A 71 11.49 -2.08 -10.76
N GLU A 72 11.80 -2.54 -9.55
CA GLU A 72 11.58 -3.95 -9.19
C GLU A 72 10.09 -4.27 -9.14
N PHE A 73 9.30 -3.33 -8.62
CA PHE A 73 7.85 -3.52 -8.57
C PHE A 73 7.28 -3.63 -9.97
N ASN A 74 7.68 -2.73 -10.85
CA ASN A 74 7.17 -2.74 -12.21
C ASN A 74 7.57 -4.00 -12.96
N ALA A 75 8.72 -4.56 -12.63
CA ALA A 75 9.18 -5.79 -13.28
C ALA A 75 8.31 -6.98 -12.93
N LYS A 76 7.54 -6.91 -11.85
CA LYS A 76 6.66 -8.00 -11.45
C LYS A 76 5.29 -7.93 -12.10
N LEU A 77 4.98 -6.83 -12.77
CA LEU A 77 3.67 -6.66 -13.39
C LEU A 77 3.52 -7.58 -14.60
N GLN A 78 2.35 -8.13 -14.75
CA GLN A 78 2.01 -8.90 -15.91
C GLN A 78 1.24 -8.02 -16.87
N ARG A 79 0.99 -8.56 -18.07
CA ARG A 79 0.41 -7.77 -19.13
C ARG A 79 -0.91 -7.14 -18.67
N GLY A 80 -1.04 -5.84 -18.86
CA GLY A 80 -2.25 -5.11 -18.54
C GLY A 80 -2.37 -4.70 -17.08
N GLU A 81 -1.39 -5.08 -16.26
CA GLU A 81 -1.45 -4.75 -14.85
C GLU A 81 -0.75 -3.44 -14.55
N GLU A 82 -1.08 -2.90 -13.39
CA GLU A 82 -0.41 -1.71 -12.90
C GLU A 82 -0.22 -1.84 -11.40
N LEU A 83 0.53 -0.93 -10.82
CA LEU A 83 0.73 -0.90 -9.38
C LEU A 83 -0.39 -0.15 -8.71
N CYS A 84 -0.80 -0.64 -7.56
CA CYS A 84 -1.74 0.02 -6.69
C CYS A 84 -1.20 0.04 -5.29
N TYR A 85 -1.65 1.00 -4.52
CA TYR A 85 -1.12 1.23 -3.17
C TYR A 85 -2.26 1.37 -2.17
N SER A 86 -2.02 0.91 -0.95
CA SER A 86 -2.89 1.22 0.15
C SER A 86 -2.03 1.63 1.34
N PHE A 87 -2.64 2.29 2.31
CA PHE A 87 -1.90 2.88 3.42
C PHE A 87 -2.73 2.81 4.68
N ALA A 88 -2.10 2.46 5.79
CA ALA A 88 -2.72 2.50 7.10
C ALA A 88 -1.84 3.35 8.00
N GLU A 89 -2.41 4.39 8.56
CA GLU A 89 -1.70 5.25 9.47
C GLU A 89 -1.43 4.50 10.76
N VAL A 90 -0.21 4.59 11.26
CA VAL A 90 0.15 4.01 12.53
C VAL A 90 0.67 5.13 13.40
N ASP A 91 0.01 5.31 14.52
CA ASP A 91 0.43 6.32 15.48
C ASP A 91 1.63 5.77 16.23
N GLU A 92 2.76 6.43 16.10
CA GLU A 92 3.97 5.97 16.76
C GLU A 92 4.04 6.38 18.20
N GLU A 93 3.15 7.23 18.61
CA GLU A 93 3.16 7.68 19.96
C GLU A 93 2.45 6.69 20.84
N ASN A 94 2.99 6.45 22.00
CA ASN A 94 2.38 5.49 22.91
C ASN A 94 2.04 6.10 24.22
#